data_778ba04a1fa5da1adc7b4117b2f2eb5a
#
_entry.id   778ba04a1fa5da1adc7b4117b2f2eb5a
#
_cell.length_a   1.000
_cell.length_b   1.000
_cell.length_c   1.000
_cell.angle_alpha   90.00
_cell.angle_beta   90.00
_cell.angle_gamma   90.00
#
_symmetry.space_group_name_H-M   'P 1'
#
loop_
_entity.id
_entity.type
_entity.pdbx_description
1 polymer ?
#
loop_
_entity_poly.entity_id
_entity_poly.type
_entity_poly.pdbx_seq_one_letter_code
_entity_poly.pdbx_strand_id
1 'polypeptide(L)'
;MKKLLSILVFSLLGLNVAHADDLFKLIEREEDPKSIISTDPNYDFEKALAKEVNDLSMYLGQSKKDKKIPLVGMFYQTLQSNSSKFDELSVNNEGHFKVSGCRSQSCSEKSLLWIDKKNKIVIGVMLHYFLDSKATSKDENYLLIFSKKINSVEDFPDDFKSTLKTWVSSLIQYDYETKKNIPLRPTVINFINSTNKRITISK
;
A
#
# COMPACT_ATOMS: atom_id res chain seq x y z
N MET A 1 -44.99 -32.00 -45.67
CA MET A 1 -43.82 -31.12 -45.51
C MET A 1 -44.03 -30.26 -44.26
N LYS A 2 -43.48 -30.66 -43.15
CA LYS A 2 -43.57 -29.90 -41.87
C LYS A 2 -42.19 -29.31 -41.61
N LYS A 3 -42.08 -27.95 -41.67
CA LYS A 3 -40.85 -27.24 -41.31
C LYS A 3 -40.75 -27.15 -39.80
N LEU A 4 -39.77 -27.82 -39.22
CA LEU A 4 -39.36 -27.63 -37.82
C LEU A 4 -38.61 -26.27 -37.73
N LEU A 5 -39.18 -25.36 -36.98
CA LEU A 5 -38.54 -24.10 -36.62
C LEU A 5 -37.72 -24.35 -35.33
N SER A 6 -36.38 -24.47 -35.47
CA SER A 6 -35.48 -24.55 -34.31
C SER A 6 -35.32 -23.17 -33.75
N ILE A 7 -35.91 -22.92 -32.57
CA ILE A 7 -35.66 -21.72 -31.77
C ILE A 7 -34.35 -21.94 -31.02
N LEU A 8 -33.31 -21.26 -31.48
CA LEU A 8 -32.02 -21.20 -30.78
C LEU A 8 -32.17 -20.19 -29.64
N VAL A 9 -32.38 -20.70 -28.44
CA VAL A 9 -32.32 -19.89 -27.21
C VAL A 9 -30.86 -19.63 -26.90
N PHE A 10 -30.36 -18.48 -27.31
CA PHE A 10 -29.11 -17.94 -26.78
C PHE A 10 -29.32 -17.54 -25.32
N SER A 11 -29.01 -18.43 -24.39
CA SER A 11 -28.83 -18.04 -23.00
C SER A 11 -27.62 -17.12 -22.93
N LEU A 12 -27.87 -15.83 -22.89
CA LEU A 12 -26.92 -14.82 -22.44
C LEU A 12 -26.61 -15.13 -20.96
N LEU A 13 -25.63 -15.99 -20.73
CA LEU A 13 -24.93 -16.03 -19.46
C LEU A 13 -24.25 -14.66 -19.32
N GLY A 14 -24.94 -13.75 -18.67
CA GLY A 14 -24.34 -12.51 -18.20
C GLY A 14 -23.17 -12.90 -17.31
N LEU A 15 -21.98 -12.85 -17.87
CA LEU A 15 -20.76 -12.80 -17.08
C LEU A 15 -20.89 -11.52 -16.21
N ASN A 16 -21.33 -11.71 -14.97
CA ASN A 16 -21.11 -10.72 -13.92
C ASN A 16 -19.60 -10.58 -13.79
N VAL A 17 -19.01 -9.72 -14.61
CA VAL A 17 -17.70 -9.17 -14.34
C VAL A 17 -17.90 -8.36 -13.08
N ALA A 18 -17.55 -8.92 -11.94
CA ALA A 18 -17.48 -8.19 -10.70
C ALA A 18 -16.50 -7.04 -10.96
N HIS A 19 -17.05 -5.85 -11.25
CA HIS A 19 -16.28 -4.64 -11.31
C HIS A 19 -15.76 -4.42 -9.88
N ALA A 20 -14.48 -4.63 -9.67
CA ALA A 20 -13.86 -4.15 -8.45
C ALA A 20 -14.24 -2.66 -8.33
N ASP A 21 -14.88 -2.31 -7.23
CA ASP A 21 -15.34 -0.95 -6.99
C ASP A 21 -14.15 0.03 -7.13
N ASP A 22 -14.46 1.25 -7.54
CA ASP A 22 -13.49 2.33 -7.57
C ASP A 22 -13.01 2.60 -6.14
N LEU A 23 -11.69 2.66 -5.93
CA LEU A 23 -11.08 2.90 -4.62
C LEU A 23 -11.73 4.11 -3.92
N PHE A 24 -11.97 5.18 -4.67
CA PHE A 24 -12.54 6.40 -4.12
C PHE A 24 -13.99 6.23 -3.65
N LYS A 25 -14.77 5.38 -4.30
CA LYS A 25 -16.12 5.03 -3.86
C LYS A 25 -16.12 4.16 -2.61
N LEU A 26 -15.14 3.26 -2.48
CA LEU A 26 -15.00 2.44 -1.28
C LEU A 26 -14.70 3.29 -0.06
N ILE A 27 -13.73 4.21 -0.16
CA ILE A 27 -13.34 5.07 0.96
C ILE A 27 -14.38 6.15 1.31
N GLU A 28 -15.28 6.52 0.40
CA GLU A 28 -16.36 7.46 0.68
C GLU A 28 -17.44 6.88 1.60
N ARG A 29 -17.60 5.56 1.64
CA ARG A 29 -18.68 4.87 2.35
C ARG A 29 -18.39 4.60 3.82
N GLU A 30 -17.15 4.68 4.23
CA GLU A 30 -16.70 4.23 5.54
C GLU A 30 -16.11 5.37 6.37
N GLU A 31 -16.51 5.45 7.62
CA GLU A 31 -16.01 6.45 8.55
C GLU A 31 -14.60 6.09 9.06
N ASP A 32 -14.36 4.80 9.33
CA ASP A 32 -13.07 4.31 9.81
C ASP A 32 -12.25 3.62 8.71
N PRO A 33 -11.12 4.20 8.28
CA PRO A 33 -10.22 3.60 7.31
C PRO A 33 -9.77 2.17 7.64
N LYS A 34 -9.65 1.83 8.92
CA LYS A 34 -9.21 0.50 9.32
C LYS A 34 -10.29 -0.54 9.12
N SER A 35 -11.55 -0.20 9.30
CA SER A 35 -12.65 -1.14 9.10
C SER A 35 -12.68 -1.65 7.67
N ILE A 36 -12.48 -0.76 6.67
CA ILE A 36 -12.46 -1.13 5.25
C ILE A 36 -11.38 -2.17 4.97
N ILE A 37 -10.20 -1.99 5.56
CA ILE A 37 -9.03 -2.82 5.27
C ILE A 37 -9.08 -4.13 6.05
N SER A 38 -9.48 -4.08 7.33
CA SER A 38 -9.47 -5.26 8.21
C SER A 38 -10.64 -6.21 7.96
N THR A 39 -11.77 -5.72 7.43
CA THR A 39 -12.98 -6.51 7.17
C THR A 39 -13.25 -6.76 5.71
N ASP A 40 -12.26 -6.66 4.84
CA ASP A 40 -12.35 -6.86 3.39
C ASP A 40 -12.29 -8.37 3.02
N PRO A 41 -13.41 -9.12 3.12
CA PRO A 41 -13.41 -10.57 2.92
C PRO A 41 -13.16 -10.97 1.46
N ASN A 42 -13.41 -10.06 0.53
CA ASN A 42 -13.29 -10.31 -0.91
C ASN A 42 -12.05 -9.69 -1.52
N TYR A 43 -11.22 -9.02 -0.72
CA TYR A 43 -10.07 -8.25 -1.19
C TYR A 43 -10.43 -7.17 -2.21
N ASP A 44 -11.63 -6.57 -2.07
CA ASP A 44 -12.10 -5.55 -3.00
C ASP A 44 -11.32 -4.25 -2.86
N PHE A 45 -10.93 -3.91 -1.63
CA PHE A 45 -10.04 -2.78 -1.38
C PHE A 45 -8.64 -3.01 -1.96
N GLU A 46 -8.06 -4.22 -1.79
CA GLU A 46 -6.77 -4.57 -2.39
C GLU A 46 -6.82 -4.47 -3.92
N LYS A 47 -7.86 -5.01 -4.55
CA LYS A 47 -8.04 -4.96 -6.00
C LYS A 47 -8.22 -3.52 -6.52
N ALA A 48 -8.96 -2.70 -5.79
CA ALA A 48 -9.14 -1.29 -6.13
C ALA A 48 -7.84 -0.51 -5.95
N LEU A 49 -7.11 -0.75 -4.85
CA LEU A 49 -5.81 -0.16 -4.57
C LEU A 49 -4.77 -0.55 -5.62
N ALA A 50 -4.79 -1.80 -6.11
CA ALA A 50 -3.87 -2.26 -7.15
C ALA A 50 -3.98 -1.48 -8.47
N LYS A 51 -5.13 -0.88 -8.76
CA LYS A 51 -5.31 -0.02 -9.92
C LYS A 51 -4.63 1.34 -9.74
N GLU A 52 -4.52 1.81 -8.52
CA GLU A 52 -4.06 3.15 -8.16
C GLU A 52 -2.58 3.19 -7.73
N VAL A 53 -1.97 2.06 -7.38
CA VAL A 53 -0.55 1.98 -7.02
C VAL A 53 0.30 1.39 -8.15
N ASN A 54 1.60 1.60 -8.06
CA ASN A 54 2.57 1.13 -9.07
C ASN A 54 2.56 -0.39 -9.20
N ASP A 55 2.49 -0.88 -10.43
CA ASP A 55 2.60 -2.31 -10.75
C ASP A 55 4.06 -2.74 -10.71
N LEU A 56 4.51 -3.12 -9.53
CA LEU A 56 5.87 -3.52 -9.24
C LEU A 56 5.91 -4.82 -8.47
N SER A 57 7.03 -5.52 -8.58
CA SER A 57 7.33 -6.69 -7.75
C SER A 57 8.52 -6.41 -6.84
N MET A 58 8.41 -6.88 -5.60
CA MET A 58 9.46 -6.83 -4.60
C MET A 58 10.01 -8.22 -4.35
N TYR A 59 11.27 -8.31 -3.91
CA TYR A 59 11.82 -9.54 -3.38
C TYR A 59 11.53 -9.63 -1.88
N LEU A 60 11.02 -10.79 -1.46
CA LEU A 60 10.98 -11.16 -0.04
C LEU A 60 12.31 -11.80 0.30
N GLY A 61 13.08 -11.13 1.16
CA GLY A 61 14.32 -11.70 1.66
C GLY A 61 15.59 -11.10 1.07
N GLN A 62 16.71 -11.77 1.33
CA GLN A 62 18.06 -11.23 1.13
C GLN A 62 18.74 -11.73 -0.14
N SER A 63 18.05 -12.45 -1.00
CA SER A 63 18.63 -13.10 -2.15
C SER A 63 17.81 -12.89 -3.41
N LYS A 64 18.49 -12.76 -4.55
CA LYS A 64 17.84 -12.76 -5.87
C LYS A 64 17.07 -14.06 -6.18
N LYS A 65 17.29 -15.11 -5.39
CA LYS A 65 16.59 -16.40 -5.47
C LYS A 65 15.26 -16.37 -4.71
N ASP A 66 15.05 -15.35 -3.88
CA ASP A 66 13.83 -15.25 -3.10
C ASP A 66 12.64 -14.92 -4.00
N LYS A 67 11.47 -15.31 -3.53
CA LYS A 67 10.23 -15.13 -4.27
C LYS A 67 9.94 -13.66 -4.49
N LYS A 68 9.61 -13.29 -5.73
CA LYS A 68 9.02 -11.99 -6.03
C LYS A 68 7.54 -11.99 -5.67
N ILE A 69 7.10 -10.92 -5.04
CA ILE A 69 5.69 -10.67 -4.73
C ILE A 69 5.27 -9.30 -5.26
N PRO A 70 3.98 -9.10 -5.59
CA PRO A 70 3.47 -7.79 -5.96
C PRO A 70 3.63 -6.80 -4.81
N LEU A 71 4.06 -5.58 -5.13
CA LEU A 71 4.18 -4.48 -4.16
C LEU A 71 2.84 -4.24 -3.45
N VAL A 72 1.74 -4.21 -4.19
CA VAL A 72 0.41 -3.96 -3.62
C VAL A 72 0.02 -5.00 -2.58
N GLY A 73 0.28 -6.29 -2.83
CA GLY A 73 -0.05 -7.36 -1.88
C GLY A 73 0.75 -7.22 -0.59
N MET A 74 2.05 -6.90 -0.67
CA MET A 74 2.87 -6.66 0.51
C MET A 74 2.42 -5.42 1.28
N PHE A 75 2.15 -4.35 0.56
CA PHE A 75 1.66 -3.10 1.12
C PHE A 75 0.32 -3.29 1.83
N TYR A 76 -0.63 -3.98 1.18
CA TYR A 76 -1.93 -4.27 1.75
C TYR A 76 -1.82 -5.12 3.02
N GLN A 77 -1.00 -6.18 3.02
CA GLN A 77 -0.76 -6.99 4.21
C GLN A 77 -0.23 -6.18 5.40
N THR A 78 0.60 -5.17 5.14
CA THR A 78 1.09 -4.29 6.22
C THR A 78 0.04 -3.31 6.71
N LEU A 79 -0.97 -2.97 5.91
CA LEU A 79 -2.09 -2.12 6.33
C LEU A 79 -3.14 -2.88 7.12
N GLN A 80 -3.34 -4.18 6.87
CA GLN A 80 -4.39 -5.00 7.46
C GLN A 80 -4.22 -5.27 8.96
N SER A 81 -3.01 -5.20 9.46
CA SER A 81 -2.76 -5.64 10.83
C SER A 81 -3.38 -4.71 11.87
N ASN A 82 -4.22 -5.30 12.71
CA ASN A 82 -4.76 -4.69 13.93
C ASN A 82 -3.75 -4.77 15.10
N SER A 83 -2.53 -5.22 14.85
CA SER A 83 -1.56 -5.44 15.90
C SER A 83 -0.95 -4.13 16.33
N SER A 84 -1.55 -3.56 17.28
CA SER A 84 -0.92 -2.76 18.30
C SER A 84 -1.22 -1.27 18.36
N LYS A 85 -1.29 -0.85 19.53
CA LYS A 85 -1.24 0.44 20.19
C LYS A 85 -0.15 1.43 19.71
N PHE A 86 0.60 1.12 18.63
CA PHE A 86 1.72 1.92 18.18
C PHE A 86 1.48 2.41 16.75
N ASP A 87 1.46 3.73 16.60
CA ASP A 87 1.51 4.45 15.31
C ASP A 87 0.24 4.34 14.45
N GLU A 88 -0.94 4.29 15.09
CA GLU A 88 -2.19 4.20 14.35
C GLU A 88 -2.66 5.56 13.86
N LEU A 89 -2.39 5.82 12.60
CA LEU A 89 -3.07 6.88 11.88
C LEU A 89 -4.31 6.29 11.21
N SER A 90 -5.49 6.82 11.56
CA SER A 90 -6.74 6.46 10.92
C SER A 90 -7.59 7.72 10.79
N VAL A 91 -7.67 8.27 9.58
CA VAL A 91 -8.39 9.51 9.28
C VAL A 91 -9.12 9.36 7.96
N ASN A 92 -10.43 9.55 7.99
CA ASN A 92 -11.25 9.73 6.80
C ASN A 92 -12.11 10.99 6.98
N ASN A 93 -11.78 12.03 6.24
CA ASN A 93 -12.52 13.29 6.23
C ASN A 93 -12.82 13.71 4.78
N GLU A 94 -13.44 14.86 4.60
CA GLU A 94 -13.81 15.35 3.26
C GLU A 94 -12.62 15.49 2.29
N GLY A 95 -11.42 15.79 2.78
CA GLY A 95 -10.23 16.01 1.95
C GLY A 95 -9.38 14.76 1.76
N HIS A 96 -9.17 14.01 2.84
CA HIS A 96 -8.13 13.00 2.89
C HIS A 96 -8.59 11.70 3.53
N PHE A 97 -8.02 10.60 3.01
CA PHE A 97 -8.05 9.30 3.66
C PHE A 97 -6.61 8.93 4.03
N LYS A 98 -6.36 8.63 5.29
CA LYS A 98 -5.03 8.31 5.82
C LYS A 98 -5.15 7.11 6.74
N VAL A 99 -4.34 6.09 6.50
CA VAL A 99 -4.29 4.91 7.36
C VAL A 99 -2.88 4.36 7.42
N SER A 100 -2.45 3.96 8.60
CA SER A 100 -1.18 3.26 8.79
C SER A 100 -1.38 1.92 9.50
N GLY A 101 -0.45 1.03 9.30
CA GLY A 101 -0.45 -0.28 9.91
C GLY A 101 0.93 -0.91 9.91
N CYS A 102 1.03 -2.11 10.48
CA CYS A 102 2.25 -2.91 10.46
C CYS A 102 1.93 -4.36 10.12
N ARG A 103 2.91 -5.09 9.60
CA ARG A 103 2.71 -6.50 9.25
C ARG A 103 2.43 -7.33 10.51
N SER A 104 1.43 -8.20 10.44
CA SER A 104 1.14 -9.16 11.51
C SER A 104 2.38 -9.98 11.85
N GLN A 105 2.67 -10.14 13.13
CA GLN A 105 3.85 -10.84 13.67
C GLN A 105 5.22 -10.21 13.34
N SER A 106 5.25 -9.11 12.57
CA SER A 106 6.49 -8.40 12.24
C SER A 106 6.25 -6.90 12.16
N CYS A 107 5.90 -6.29 13.30
CA CYS A 107 5.59 -4.85 13.35
C CYS A 107 6.81 -3.93 13.15
N SER A 108 7.95 -4.47 12.80
CA SER A 108 9.07 -3.70 12.25
C SER A 108 8.82 -3.24 10.81
N GLU A 109 7.96 -3.96 10.07
CA GLU A 109 7.51 -3.55 8.74
C GLU A 109 6.21 -2.77 8.87
N LYS A 110 6.21 -1.55 8.38
CA LYS A 110 5.11 -0.59 8.55
C LYS A 110 4.73 0.06 7.23
N SER A 111 3.48 0.45 7.12
CA SER A 111 2.98 1.17 5.95
C SER A 111 2.09 2.33 6.32
N LEU A 112 2.06 3.31 5.43
CA LEU A 112 1.17 4.45 5.43
C LEU A 112 0.52 4.55 4.06
N LEU A 113 -0.80 4.59 4.01
CA LEU A 113 -1.57 4.97 2.83
C LEU A 113 -2.11 6.38 3.04
N TRP A 114 -1.85 7.25 2.10
CA TRP A 114 -2.35 8.61 2.04
C TRP A 114 -3.06 8.86 0.72
N ILE A 115 -4.29 9.39 0.78
CA ILE A 115 -5.12 9.66 -0.39
C ILE A 115 -5.68 11.07 -0.30
N ASP A 116 -5.45 11.87 -1.34
CA ASP A 116 -6.21 13.09 -1.61
C ASP A 116 -7.43 12.73 -2.44
N LYS A 117 -8.60 12.79 -1.83
CA LYS A 117 -9.85 12.42 -2.48
C LYS A 117 -10.25 13.40 -3.58
N LYS A 118 -9.95 14.69 -3.41
CA LYS A 118 -10.28 15.76 -4.37
C LYS A 118 -9.46 15.64 -5.65
N ASN A 119 -8.14 15.48 -5.52
CA ASN A 119 -7.22 15.42 -6.66
C ASN A 119 -7.00 13.99 -7.16
N LYS A 120 -7.64 13.00 -6.52
CA LYS A 120 -7.52 11.57 -6.85
C LYS A 120 -6.04 11.10 -6.82
N ILE A 121 -5.27 11.58 -5.86
CA ILE A 121 -3.86 11.20 -5.67
C ILE A 121 -3.77 10.13 -4.60
N VAL A 122 -3.12 9.02 -4.93
CA VAL A 122 -2.82 7.92 -4.00
C VAL A 122 -1.31 7.84 -3.84
N ILE A 123 -0.85 7.88 -2.59
CA ILE A 123 0.56 7.71 -2.23
C ILE A 123 0.67 6.61 -1.18
N GLY A 124 1.42 5.57 -1.52
CA GLY A 124 1.80 4.52 -0.58
C GLY A 124 3.19 4.77 -0.03
N VAL A 125 3.38 4.44 1.24
CA VAL A 125 4.69 4.45 1.90
C VAL A 125 4.87 3.13 2.64
N MET A 126 6.02 2.49 2.47
CA MET A 126 6.32 1.24 3.15
C MET A 126 7.73 1.25 3.70
N LEU A 127 7.86 1.00 5.00
CA LEU A 127 9.11 0.68 5.63
C LEU A 127 9.33 -0.83 5.57
N HIS A 128 10.44 -1.26 5.00
CA HIS A 128 10.76 -2.67 4.84
C HIS A 128 12.25 -2.94 4.96
N TYR A 129 12.58 -4.20 5.20
CA TYR A 129 13.95 -4.70 5.34
C TYR A 129 14.36 -5.58 4.15
N PHE A 130 13.54 -5.63 3.12
CA PHE A 130 13.84 -6.46 1.96
C PHE A 130 14.92 -5.83 1.12
N LEU A 131 15.88 -6.66 0.78
CA LEU A 131 16.87 -6.29 -0.20
C LEU A 131 16.22 -6.27 -1.57
N ASP A 132 16.28 -5.13 -2.21
CA ASP A 132 16.23 -5.20 -3.65
C ASP A 132 17.54 -5.80 -4.16
N SER A 133 17.59 -6.07 -5.47
CA SER A 133 18.78 -6.63 -6.11
C SER A 133 20.05 -5.76 -5.99
N LYS A 134 19.97 -4.59 -5.37
CA LYS A 134 21.03 -3.60 -5.19
C LYS A 134 21.37 -3.33 -3.73
N ALA A 135 20.61 -3.90 -2.79
CA ALA A 135 20.91 -3.72 -1.38
C ALA A 135 22.24 -4.38 -1.03
N THR A 136 23.05 -3.66 -0.31
CA THR A 136 24.43 -4.01 0.00
C THR A 136 24.62 -4.47 1.45
N SER A 137 23.63 -4.20 2.33
CA SER A 137 23.73 -4.48 3.77
C SER A 137 22.47 -5.16 4.29
N LYS A 138 22.65 -6.07 5.25
CA LYS A 138 21.57 -6.78 5.94
C LYS A 138 20.80 -5.90 6.93
N ASP A 139 21.41 -4.80 7.35
CA ASP A 139 20.92 -3.94 8.43
C ASP A 139 20.24 -2.66 7.88
N GLU A 140 20.14 -2.55 6.56
CA GLU A 140 19.49 -1.40 5.95
C GLU A 140 17.97 -1.54 6.00
N ASN A 141 17.31 -0.53 6.52
CA ASN A 141 15.87 -0.36 6.40
C ASN A 141 15.54 0.70 5.36
N TYR A 142 14.60 0.37 4.53
CA TYR A 142 14.23 1.16 3.37
C TYR A 142 12.85 1.78 3.58
N LEU A 143 12.77 3.08 3.35
CA LEU A 143 11.49 3.74 3.17
C LEU A 143 11.21 3.83 1.67
N LEU A 144 10.19 3.11 1.22
CA LEU A 144 9.73 3.15 -0.14
C LEU A 144 8.46 4.00 -0.21
N ILE A 145 8.52 5.08 -0.99
CA ILE A 145 7.36 5.92 -1.34
C ILE A 145 6.99 5.61 -2.78
N PHE A 146 5.71 5.50 -3.09
CA PHE A 146 5.28 5.20 -4.45
C PHE A 146 3.94 5.84 -4.80
N SER A 147 3.80 6.27 -6.05
CA SER A 147 2.56 6.86 -6.59
C SER A 147 2.54 6.80 -8.11
N LYS A 148 1.39 6.45 -8.69
CA LYS A 148 1.18 6.51 -10.15
C LYS A 148 0.97 7.92 -10.68
N LYS A 149 0.73 8.91 -9.81
CA LYS A 149 0.40 10.27 -10.24
C LYS A 149 1.48 11.31 -9.98
N ILE A 150 2.46 10.97 -9.16
CA ILE A 150 3.54 11.89 -8.80
C ILE A 150 4.79 11.58 -9.64
N ASN A 151 5.37 12.59 -10.24
CA ASN A 151 6.55 12.44 -11.10
C ASN A 151 7.86 12.71 -10.39
N SER A 152 7.87 13.69 -9.49
CA SER A 152 9.05 14.11 -8.75
C SER A 152 8.73 14.34 -7.27
N VAL A 153 9.76 14.46 -6.46
CA VAL A 153 9.65 14.69 -5.00
C VAL A 153 9.08 16.08 -4.70
N GLU A 154 9.37 17.02 -5.58
CA GLU A 154 8.89 18.41 -5.50
C GLU A 154 7.36 18.47 -5.63
N ASP A 155 6.77 17.54 -6.40
CA ASP A 155 5.33 17.45 -6.64
C ASP A 155 4.54 16.87 -5.47
N PHE A 156 5.20 16.41 -4.40
CA PHE A 156 4.48 15.91 -3.22
C PHE A 156 3.61 16.99 -2.59
N PRO A 157 2.31 16.70 -2.34
CA PRO A 157 1.44 17.63 -1.62
C PRO A 157 2.00 17.97 -0.23
N ASP A 158 1.83 19.21 0.20
CA ASP A 158 2.38 19.67 1.49
C ASP A 158 1.75 18.94 2.69
N ASP A 159 0.45 18.58 2.60
CA ASP A 159 -0.19 17.75 3.62
C ASP A 159 0.40 16.33 3.66
N PHE A 160 0.74 15.76 2.51
CA PHE A 160 1.47 14.48 2.48
C PHE A 160 2.85 14.60 3.13
N LYS A 161 3.63 15.64 2.78
CA LYS A 161 4.96 15.89 3.37
C LYS A 161 4.88 16.00 4.89
N SER A 162 3.90 16.75 5.38
CA SER A 162 3.64 16.94 6.83
C SER A 162 3.25 15.60 7.49
N THR A 163 2.33 14.88 6.89
CA THR A 163 1.90 13.55 7.36
C THR A 163 3.07 12.57 7.40
N LEU A 164 3.86 12.50 6.33
CA LEU A 164 5.02 11.62 6.23
C LEU A 164 6.06 11.94 7.32
N LYS A 165 6.38 13.22 7.52
CA LYS A 165 7.33 13.67 8.54
C LYS A 165 6.88 13.24 9.94
N THR A 166 5.61 13.46 10.27
CA THR A 166 5.03 13.07 11.55
C THR A 166 5.07 11.55 11.72
N TRP A 167 4.63 10.80 10.72
CA TRP A 167 4.61 9.35 10.75
C TRP A 167 6.01 8.75 10.88
N VAL A 168 6.99 9.21 10.10
CA VAL A 168 8.40 8.75 10.22
C VAL A 168 8.99 9.07 11.59
N SER A 169 8.62 10.21 12.17
CA SER A 169 9.10 10.59 13.51
C SER A 169 8.54 9.72 14.62
N SER A 170 7.35 9.12 14.41
CA SER A 170 6.71 8.22 15.37
C SER A 170 7.19 6.77 15.25
N LEU A 171 7.95 6.43 14.20
CA LEU A 171 8.39 5.05 14.00
C LEU A 171 9.31 4.56 15.11
N ILE A 172 8.96 3.42 15.68
CA ILE A 172 9.73 2.75 16.71
C ILE A 172 9.96 1.28 16.33
N GLN A 173 11.05 0.72 16.84
CA GLN A 173 11.30 -0.71 16.81
C GLN A 173 11.66 -1.21 18.21
N TYR A 174 11.38 -2.46 18.49
CA TYR A 174 11.81 -3.08 19.73
C TYR A 174 13.25 -3.58 19.58
N ASP A 175 14.10 -3.10 20.46
CA ASP A 175 15.49 -3.56 20.58
C ASP A 175 15.54 -4.72 21.59
N TYR A 176 15.85 -5.91 21.10
CA TYR A 176 15.91 -7.12 21.93
C TYR A 176 17.11 -7.16 22.89
N GLU A 177 18.18 -6.44 22.59
CA GLU A 177 19.35 -6.37 23.46
C GLU A 177 19.08 -5.48 24.68
N THR A 178 18.58 -4.28 24.42
CA THR A 178 18.27 -3.33 25.50
C THR A 178 16.88 -3.52 26.11
N LYS A 179 16.02 -4.38 25.50
CA LYS A 179 14.62 -4.60 25.88
C LYS A 179 13.79 -3.31 25.92
N LYS A 180 14.08 -2.38 25.02
CA LYS A 180 13.41 -1.07 24.94
C LYS A 180 12.91 -0.79 23.51
N ASN A 181 11.90 0.05 23.44
CA ASN A 181 11.53 0.67 22.18
C ASN A 181 12.51 1.80 21.85
N ILE A 182 13.10 1.74 20.67
CA ILE A 182 14.00 2.76 20.15
C ILE A 182 13.46 3.39 18.87
N PRO A 183 13.78 4.66 18.59
CA PRO A 183 13.38 5.29 17.34
C PRO A 183 13.93 4.52 16.14
N LEU A 184 13.04 4.23 15.18
CA LEU A 184 13.40 3.64 13.91
C LEU A 184 13.65 4.75 12.88
N ARG A 185 14.81 4.77 12.27
CA ARG A 185 15.17 5.74 11.23
C ARG A 185 15.47 5.01 9.93
N PRO A 186 14.77 5.32 8.84
CA PRO A 186 15.12 4.78 7.54
C PRO A 186 16.54 5.18 7.14
N THR A 187 17.31 4.22 6.67
CA THR A 187 18.68 4.47 6.18
C THR A 187 18.70 4.89 4.72
N VAL A 188 17.70 4.43 3.96
CA VAL A 188 17.54 4.78 2.53
C VAL A 188 16.11 5.14 2.26
N ILE A 189 15.89 6.26 1.57
CA ILE A 189 14.56 6.67 1.11
C ILE A 189 14.53 6.61 -0.41
N ASN A 190 13.62 5.82 -0.94
CA ASN A 190 13.39 5.68 -2.37
C ASN A 190 11.98 6.13 -2.73
N PHE A 191 11.85 6.77 -3.88
CA PHE A 191 10.57 7.10 -4.48
C PHE A 191 10.41 6.39 -5.82
N ILE A 192 9.27 5.76 -6.04
CA ILE A 192 8.85 5.19 -7.32
C ILE A 192 7.78 6.09 -7.90
N ASN A 193 8.12 6.74 -8.99
CA ASN A 193 7.26 7.74 -9.63
C ASN A 193 6.23 7.10 -10.59
N SER A 194 5.44 7.95 -11.22
CA SER A 194 4.38 7.56 -12.17
C SER A 194 4.88 6.70 -13.35
N THR A 195 6.16 6.76 -13.69
CA THR A 195 6.77 5.97 -14.77
C THR A 195 7.47 4.70 -14.25
N ASN A 196 7.22 4.31 -13.01
CA ASN A 196 7.90 3.20 -12.30
C ASN A 196 9.42 3.38 -12.20
N LYS A 197 9.91 4.61 -12.32
CA LYS A 197 11.33 4.92 -12.12
C LYS A 197 11.61 5.09 -10.62
N ARG A 198 12.64 4.39 -10.15
CA ARG A 198 13.12 4.52 -8.78
C ARG A 198 14.08 5.70 -8.66
N ILE A 199 13.84 6.57 -7.71
CA ILE A 199 14.65 7.74 -7.36
C ILE A 199 15.08 7.59 -5.91
N THR A 200 16.37 7.62 -5.63
CA THR A 200 16.89 7.69 -4.25
C THR A 200 16.86 9.13 -3.80
N ILE A 201 16.11 9.41 -2.72
CA ILE A 201 15.92 10.77 -2.18
C ILE A 201 17.04 11.10 -1.19
N SER A 202 17.37 10.13 -0.32
CA SER A 202 18.44 10.27 0.66
C SER A 202 19.05 8.92 1.00
N LYS A 203 20.28 8.96 1.46
CA LYS A 203 21.02 7.88 2.08
C LYS A 203 21.45 8.34 3.46
#